data_931a1b880e431fdc8c73ce254d4b6547
#
_entry.id   931a1b880e431fdc8c73ce254d4b6547
#
_cell.length_a   1.000
_cell.length_b   1.000
_cell.length_c   1.000
_cell.angle_alpha   90.00
_cell.angle_beta   90.00
_cell.angle_gamma   90.00
#
_symmetry.space_group_name_H-M   'P 1'
#
loop_
_entity.id
_entity.type
_entity.pdbx_description
1 polymer ?
#
loop_
_entity_poly.entity_id
_entity_poly.type
_entity_poly.pdbx_seq_one_letter_code
_entity_poly.pdbx_strand_id
1 'polypeptide(L)'
;MKKITFVTTNKGKISTAMNYLGDANIQVEPYNYELIEPRTDDIQEIAKQKVLQAYDVVKQPCIAMDSGFYIEALNGFPRAFVNFALDTIGTQGILDIMRGKENRNCAFKECVAYYDGKDIKYFFYEHKGTVAEEYRGKDNEKQWSPLWHIYKDSFDPSRTLSELSDKEIDERRKVTGSSLQEFAKWFKEQ
;
A
#
# COMPACT_ATOMS: atom_id res chain seq x y z
N MET A 1 22.80 8.96 10.00
CA MET A 1 21.47 8.73 9.41
C MET A 1 21.36 7.23 9.12
N LYS A 2 20.33 6.57 9.66
CA LYS A 2 20.10 5.14 9.38
C LYS A 2 19.70 4.96 7.92
N LYS A 3 20.03 3.79 7.35
CA LYS A 3 19.69 3.42 5.98
C LYS A 3 18.97 2.10 5.95
N ILE A 4 18.08 1.94 4.97
CA ILE A 4 17.38 0.68 4.73
C ILE A 4 17.20 0.43 3.24
N THR A 5 17.51 -0.78 2.79
CA THR A 5 17.26 -1.19 1.40
C THR A 5 15.80 -1.58 1.24
N PHE A 6 15.12 -1.00 0.25
CA PHE A 6 13.76 -1.34 -0.13
C PHE A 6 13.72 -1.98 -1.52
N VAL A 7 13.40 -3.27 -1.57
CA VAL A 7 13.39 -4.03 -2.81
C VAL A 7 11.98 -4.05 -3.39
N THR A 8 11.81 -3.39 -4.54
CA THR A 8 10.53 -3.33 -5.27
C THR A 8 10.72 -2.71 -6.64
N THR A 9 9.90 -3.08 -7.60
CA THR A 9 9.77 -2.42 -8.92
C THR A 9 8.72 -1.30 -8.93
N ASN A 10 7.88 -1.22 -7.89
CA ASN A 10 6.76 -0.26 -7.82
C ASN A 10 7.23 1.14 -7.41
N LYS A 11 7.26 2.07 -8.39
CA LYS A 11 7.67 3.47 -8.19
C LYS A 11 6.82 4.20 -7.14
N GLY A 12 5.52 3.92 -7.07
CA GLY A 12 4.62 4.53 -6.09
C GLY A 12 4.98 4.11 -4.66
N LYS A 13 5.27 2.81 -4.44
CA LYS A 13 5.75 2.32 -3.15
C LYS A 13 7.10 2.94 -2.76
N ILE A 14 8.02 3.11 -3.72
CA ILE A 14 9.31 3.78 -3.48
C ILE A 14 9.09 5.23 -3.04
N SER A 15 8.30 6.00 -3.78
CA SER A 15 7.99 7.39 -3.44
C SER A 15 7.34 7.52 -2.05
N THR A 16 6.38 6.63 -1.75
CA THR A 16 5.73 6.59 -0.44
C THR A 16 6.74 6.28 0.68
N ALA A 17 7.64 5.31 0.47
CA ALA A 17 8.67 4.95 1.44
C ALA A 17 9.66 6.10 1.67
N MET A 18 10.11 6.77 0.61
CA MET A 18 11.00 7.93 0.71
C MET A 18 10.38 9.06 1.54
N ASN A 19 9.08 9.29 1.40
CA ASN A 19 8.37 10.29 2.17
C ASN A 19 8.27 9.92 3.67
N TYR A 20 7.68 8.76 4.00
CA TYR A 20 7.48 8.36 5.40
C TYR A 20 8.79 8.11 6.15
N LEU A 21 9.76 7.47 5.52
CA LEU A 21 11.05 7.15 6.14
C LEU A 21 11.97 8.39 6.17
N GLY A 22 11.88 9.26 5.15
CA GLY A 22 12.59 10.55 5.13
C GLY A 22 12.16 11.47 6.27
N ASP A 23 10.87 11.60 6.54
CA ASP A 23 10.33 12.34 7.69
C ASP A 23 10.87 11.80 9.04
N ALA A 24 11.26 10.53 9.05
CA ALA A 24 11.84 9.85 10.19
C ALA A 24 13.39 9.90 10.23
N ASN A 25 14.06 10.63 9.32
CA ASN A 25 15.51 10.65 9.12
C ASN A 25 16.13 9.27 8.81
N ILE A 26 15.40 8.44 8.06
CA ILE A 26 15.85 7.14 7.56
C ILE A 26 16.00 7.27 6.04
N GLN A 27 17.19 7.01 5.52
CA GLN A 27 17.46 6.98 4.09
C GLN A 27 16.97 5.67 3.48
N VAL A 28 16.11 5.76 2.47
CA VAL A 28 15.70 4.61 1.67
C VAL A 28 16.69 4.43 0.52
N GLU A 29 17.19 3.21 0.36
CA GLU A 29 18.01 2.80 -0.78
C GLU A 29 17.15 1.86 -1.65
N PRO A 30 16.51 2.37 -2.71
CA PRO A 30 15.70 1.54 -3.58
C PRO A 30 16.55 0.52 -4.34
N TYR A 31 16.11 -0.71 -4.37
CA TYR A 31 16.69 -1.76 -5.18
C TYR A 31 15.63 -2.31 -6.14
N ASN A 32 15.83 -2.06 -7.43
CA ASN A 32 14.88 -2.45 -8.48
C ASN A 32 15.05 -3.93 -8.81
N TYR A 33 14.21 -4.78 -8.25
CA TYR A 33 14.19 -6.21 -8.51
C TYR A 33 12.76 -6.74 -8.45
N GLU A 34 12.40 -7.58 -9.41
CA GLU A 34 11.09 -8.21 -9.46
C GLU A 34 11.05 -9.43 -8.52
N LEU A 35 10.23 -9.31 -7.48
CA LEU A 35 10.04 -10.35 -6.48
C LEU A 35 8.84 -11.21 -6.87
N ILE A 36 8.99 -12.53 -6.79
CA ILE A 36 7.93 -13.50 -7.11
C ILE A 36 6.89 -13.50 -5.98
N GLU A 37 5.63 -13.29 -6.33
CA GLU A 37 4.52 -13.34 -5.38
C GLU A 37 3.97 -14.77 -5.28
N PRO A 38 3.80 -15.31 -4.04
CA PRO A 38 3.14 -16.59 -3.84
C PRO A 38 1.64 -16.48 -4.18
N ARG A 39 1.02 -17.59 -4.57
CA ARG A 39 -0.44 -17.67 -4.82
C ARG A 39 -1.23 -17.73 -3.52
N THR A 40 -1.36 -16.61 -2.84
CA THR A 40 -2.14 -16.45 -1.62
C THR A 40 -2.79 -15.06 -1.59
N ASP A 41 -3.83 -14.90 -0.80
CA ASP A 41 -4.47 -13.61 -0.51
C ASP A 41 -4.03 -13.02 0.85
N ASP A 42 -3.12 -13.70 1.54
CA ASP A 42 -2.53 -13.24 2.80
C ASP A 42 -1.35 -12.30 2.52
N ILE A 43 -1.57 -11.00 2.70
CA ILE A 43 -0.53 -9.98 2.49
C ILE A 43 0.69 -10.14 3.40
N GLN A 44 0.55 -10.75 4.58
CA GLN A 44 1.68 -11.05 5.45
C GLN A 44 2.57 -12.15 4.85
N GLU A 45 1.96 -13.22 4.36
CA GLU A 45 2.73 -14.29 3.72
C GLU A 45 3.38 -13.80 2.43
N ILE A 46 2.69 -12.94 1.64
CA ILE A 46 3.29 -12.33 0.46
C ILE A 46 4.49 -11.45 0.85
N ALA A 47 4.34 -10.55 1.83
CA ALA A 47 5.42 -9.68 2.28
C ALA A 47 6.61 -10.47 2.84
N LYS A 48 6.35 -11.58 3.55
CA LYS A 48 7.37 -12.51 4.06
C LYS A 48 8.17 -13.14 2.92
N GLN A 49 7.50 -13.74 1.95
CA GLN A 49 8.18 -14.38 0.82
C GLN A 49 8.99 -13.35 0.01
N LYS A 50 8.45 -12.15 -0.17
CA LYS A 50 9.16 -11.04 -0.82
C LYS A 50 10.41 -10.62 -0.07
N VAL A 51 10.36 -10.44 1.26
CA VAL A 51 11.53 -9.97 2.02
C VAL A 51 12.63 -11.02 2.10
N LEU A 52 12.28 -12.31 2.13
CA LEU A 52 13.25 -13.39 2.05
C LEU A 52 13.99 -13.41 0.72
N GLN A 53 13.25 -13.32 -0.41
CA GLN A 53 13.85 -13.19 -1.74
C GLN A 53 14.69 -11.91 -1.87
N ALA A 54 14.20 -10.79 -1.33
CA ALA A 54 14.92 -9.53 -1.31
C ALA A 54 16.28 -9.67 -0.61
N TYR A 55 16.31 -10.29 0.57
CA TYR A 55 17.54 -10.53 1.31
C TYR A 55 18.50 -11.43 0.54
N ASP A 56 18.00 -12.45 -0.15
CA ASP A 56 18.85 -13.34 -0.97
C ASP A 56 19.57 -12.60 -2.11
N VAL A 57 18.99 -11.51 -2.59
CA VAL A 57 19.57 -10.67 -3.63
C VAL A 57 20.53 -9.62 -3.06
N VAL A 58 20.11 -8.90 -2.00
CA VAL A 58 20.89 -7.75 -1.51
C VAL A 58 21.91 -8.11 -0.40
N LYS A 59 21.73 -9.27 0.27
CA LYS A 59 22.60 -9.81 1.34
C LYS A 59 22.85 -8.82 2.48
N GLN A 60 21.88 -7.97 2.77
CA GLN A 60 21.90 -7.00 3.86
C GLN A 60 20.48 -6.74 4.37
N PRO A 61 20.32 -6.17 5.59
CA PRO A 61 18.99 -5.85 6.11
C PRO A 61 18.15 -5.07 5.11
N CYS A 62 16.93 -5.56 4.87
CA CYS A 62 16.05 -4.98 3.85
C CYS A 62 14.59 -5.06 4.25
N ILE A 63 13.77 -4.31 3.53
CA ILE A 63 12.31 -4.38 3.62
C ILE A 63 11.70 -4.74 2.27
N ALA A 64 10.56 -5.40 2.34
CA ALA A 64 9.61 -5.56 1.24
C ALA A 64 8.21 -5.23 1.75
N MET A 65 7.31 -4.87 0.84
CA MET A 65 5.96 -4.44 1.21
C MET A 65 4.94 -5.08 0.28
N ASP A 66 3.84 -5.54 0.87
CA ASP A 66 2.65 -5.89 0.14
C ASP A 66 1.43 -5.11 0.63
N SER A 67 0.43 -4.99 -0.24
CA SER A 67 -0.82 -4.31 0.07
C SER A 67 -1.98 -4.91 -0.70
N GLY A 68 -3.18 -4.82 -0.10
CA GLY A 68 -4.40 -5.28 -0.73
C GLY A 68 -5.54 -4.29 -0.54
N PHE A 69 -6.59 -4.45 -1.34
CA PHE A 69 -7.82 -3.69 -1.25
C PHE A 69 -8.98 -4.62 -0.90
N TYR A 70 -9.69 -4.31 0.17
CA TYR A 70 -10.69 -5.19 0.76
C TYR A 70 -12.04 -4.49 0.80
N ILE A 71 -13.05 -5.03 0.12
CA ILE A 71 -14.41 -4.50 0.07
C ILE A 71 -15.31 -5.44 0.87
N GLU A 72 -15.92 -4.96 1.97
CA GLU A 72 -16.70 -5.80 2.89
C GLU A 72 -17.87 -6.49 2.19
N ALA A 73 -18.65 -5.76 1.39
CA ALA A 73 -19.81 -6.28 0.67
C ALA A 73 -19.45 -7.33 -0.39
N LEU A 74 -18.17 -7.50 -0.71
CA LEU A 74 -17.65 -8.48 -1.66
C LEU A 74 -16.80 -9.57 -0.97
N ASN A 75 -17.00 -9.80 0.32
CA ASN A 75 -16.25 -10.77 1.13
C ASN A 75 -14.73 -10.51 1.07
N GLY A 76 -14.34 -9.26 0.96
CA GLY A 76 -12.96 -8.82 0.89
C GLY A 76 -12.35 -8.76 -0.52
N PHE A 77 -13.07 -9.17 -1.59
CA PHE A 77 -12.54 -9.02 -2.96
C PHE A 77 -12.11 -7.57 -3.23
N PRO A 78 -10.99 -7.30 -3.91
CA PRO A 78 -10.05 -8.25 -4.52
C PRO A 78 -8.95 -8.78 -3.58
N ARG A 79 -8.86 -8.35 -2.32
CA ARG A 79 -7.82 -8.70 -1.36
C ARG A 79 -6.42 -8.32 -1.89
N ALA A 80 -5.45 -9.25 -1.88
CA ALA A 80 -4.11 -9.05 -2.44
C ALA A 80 -4.09 -9.01 -3.98
N PHE A 81 -5.15 -9.51 -4.65
CA PHE A 81 -5.20 -9.63 -6.12
C PHE A 81 -5.65 -8.34 -6.83
N VAL A 82 -5.20 -7.19 -6.32
CA VAL A 82 -5.60 -5.86 -6.84
C VAL A 82 -5.24 -5.71 -8.31
N ASN A 83 -4.00 -6.02 -8.69
CA ASN A 83 -3.56 -5.88 -10.10
C ASN A 83 -4.38 -6.79 -11.01
N PHE A 84 -4.60 -8.05 -10.61
CA PHE A 84 -5.42 -8.98 -11.38
C PHE A 84 -6.85 -8.47 -11.57
N ALA A 85 -7.48 -7.91 -10.53
CA ALA A 85 -8.82 -7.35 -10.63
C ALA A 85 -8.84 -6.11 -11.56
N LEU A 86 -7.84 -5.23 -11.43
CA LEU A 86 -7.74 -4.03 -12.27
C LEU A 86 -7.49 -4.39 -13.75
N ASP A 87 -6.65 -5.39 -14.02
CA ASP A 87 -6.32 -5.84 -15.38
C ASP A 87 -7.49 -6.59 -16.05
N THR A 88 -8.40 -7.20 -15.28
CA THR A 88 -9.50 -8.02 -15.80
C THR A 88 -10.82 -7.25 -15.88
N ILE A 89 -11.26 -6.64 -14.79
CA ILE A 89 -12.56 -5.94 -14.74
C ILE A 89 -12.41 -4.42 -14.58
N GLY A 90 -11.23 -3.94 -14.19
CA GLY A 90 -10.96 -2.52 -13.98
C GLY A 90 -11.74 -1.92 -12.78
N THR A 91 -11.58 -0.64 -12.58
CA THR A 91 -12.35 0.13 -11.57
C THR A 91 -13.84 0.14 -11.89
N GLN A 92 -14.18 0.20 -13.18
CA GLN A 92 -15.58 0.17 -13.61
C GLN A 92 -16.27 -1.16 -13.26
N GLY A 93 -15.59 -2.29 -13.48
CA GLY A 93 -16.15 -3.60 -13.07
C GLY A 93 -16.36 -3.71 -11.57
N ILE A 94 -15.46 -3.13 -10.74
CA ILE A 94 -15.66 -3.05 -9.30
C ILE A 94 -16.91 -2.22 -8.96
N LEU A 95 -17.11 -1.05 -9.61
CA LEU A 95 -18.29 -0.22 -9.41
C LEU A 95 -19.57 -0.95 -9.84
N ASP A 96 -19.53 -1.70 -10.94
CA ASP A 96 -20.71 -2.46 -11.45
C ASP A 96 -21.09 -3.59 -10.47
N ILE A 97 -20.13 -4.30 -9.90
CA ILE A 97 -20.39 -5.33 -8.88
C ILE A 97 -20.92 -4.70 -7.58
N MET A 98 -20.51 -3.46 -7.29
CA MET A 98 -20.98 -2.71 -6.12
C MET A 98 -22.33 -2.04 -6.30
N ARG A 99 -22.93 -2.08 -7.50
CA ARG A 99 -24.23 -1.45 -7.76
C ARG A 99 -25.33 -2.07 -6.90
N GLY A 100 -26.10 -1.21 -6.22
CA GLY A 100 -27.20 -1.62 -5.34
C GLY A 100 -26.76 -2.21 -4.00
N LYS A 101 -25.47 -2.20 -3.66
CA LYS A 101 -24.99 -2.60 -2.34
C LYS A 101 -24.97 -1.40 -1.40
N GLU A 102 -25.67 -1.51 -0.26
CA GLU A 102 -25.72 -0.47 0.77
C GLU A 102 -24.37 -0.36 1.54
N ASN A 103 -23.80 -1.50 1.92
CA ASN A 103 -22.50 -1.53 2.56
C ASN A 103 -21.40 -1.26 1.52
N ARG A 104 -20.79 -0.09 1.62
CA ARG A 104 -19.70 0.33 0.75
C ARG A 104 -18.35 0.38 1.45
N ASN A 105 -18.27 -0.13 2.67
CA ASN A 105 -17.03 -0.13 3.45
C ASN A 105 -15.93 -0.89 2.72
N CYS A 106 -14.75 -0.30 2.73
CA CYS A 106 -13.55 -0.91 2.19
C CYS A 106 -12.30 -0.45 2.95
N ALA A 107 -11.19 -1.12 2.71
CA ALA A 107 -9.93 -0.72 3.30
C ALA A 107 -8.76 -1.08 2.38
N PHE A 108 -7.75 -0.21 2.33
CA PHE A 108 -6.40 -0.62 1.95
C PHE A 108 -5.70 -1.18 3.18
N LYS A 109 -5.17 -2.39 3.08
CA LYS A 109 -4.33 -3.00 4.10
C LYS A 109 -2.91 -3.12 3.60
N GLU A 110 -1.96 -2.81 4.46
CA GLU A 110 -0.53 -2.80 4.15
C GLU A 110 0.24 -3.69 5.12
N CYS A 111 1.25 -4.38 4.62
CA CYS A 111 2.22 -5.12 5.41
C CYS A 111 3.63 -4.81 4.91
N VAL A 112 4.45 -4.21 5.77
CA VAL A 112 5.90 -4.13 5.57
C VAL A 112 6.55 -5.28 6.32
N ALA A 113 7.36 -6.07 5.65
CA ALA A 113 8.22 -7.08 6.26
C ALA A 113 9.67 -6.57 6.24
N TYR A 114 10.34 -6.66 7.38
CA TYR A 114 11.77 -6.43 7.56
C TYR A 114 12.47 -7.75 7.81
N TYR A 115 13.66 -7.92 7.26
CA TYR A 115 14.51 -9.08 7.52
C TYR A 115 15.98 -8.67 7.58
N ASP A 116 16.70 -9.12 8.61
CA ASP A 116 18.12 -8.81 8.84
C ASP A 116 19.06 -10.01 8.61
N GLY A 117 18.51 -11.15 8.16
CA GLY A 117 19.22 -12.41 8.00
C GLY A 117 19.01 -13.38 9.15
N LYS A 118 18.32 -12.98 10.22
CA LYS A 118 17.95 -13.82 11.37
C LYS A 118 16.46 -13.75 11.65
N ASP A 119 15.95 -12.55 11.93
CA ASP A 119 14.60 -12.33 12.41
C ASP A 119 13.76 -11.55 11.39
N ILE A 120 12.51 -11.99 11.20
CA ILE A 120 11.54 -11.27 10.40
C ILE A 120 10.62 -10.48 11.34
N LYS A 121 10.38 -9.20 11.00
CA LYS A 121 9.38 -8.37 11.68
C LYS A 121 8.37 -7.84 10.69
N TYR A 122 7.12 -7.72 11.14
CA TYR A 122 6.00 -7.26 10.33
C TYR A 122 5.38 -6.00 10.92
N PHE A 123 5.01 -5.07 10.05
CA PHE A 123 4.35 -3.82 10.40
C PHE A 123 3.12 -3.67 9.53
N PHE A 124 1.97 -3.49 10.17
CA PHE A 124 0.68 -3.44 9.49
C PHE A 124 0.06 -2.06 9.62
N TYR A 125 -0.73 -1.72 8.62
CA TYR A 125 -1.63 -0.59 8.71
C TYR A 125 -2.88 -0.83 7.87
N GLU A 126 -4.00 -0.22 8.28
CA GLU A 126 -5.28 -0.31 7.59
C GLU A 126 -5.86 1.09 7.41
N HIS A 127 -6.03 1.48 6.14
CA HIS A 127 -6.69 2.72 5.76
C HIS A 127 -8.16 2.41 5.44
N LYS A 128 -9.05 2.70 6.39
CA LYS A 128 -10.49 2.49 6.23
C LYS A 128 -11.12 3.58 5.37
N GLY A 129 -12.13 3.21 4.59
CA GLY A 129 -12.84 4.13 3.74
C GLY A 129 -14.08 3.49 3.13
N THR A 130 -14.57 4.09 2.05
CA THR A 130 -15.74 3.61 1.31
C THR A 130 -15.51 3.67 -0.19
N VAL A 131 -16.13 2.74 -0.91
CA VAL A 131 -16.18 2.75 -2.39
C VAL A 131 -17.17 3.81 -2.86
N ALA A 132 -16.76 4.70 -3.76
CA ALA A 132 -17.63 5.71 -4.37
C ALA A 132 -18.71 5.05 -5.25
N GLU A 133 -19.78 5.80 -5.56
CA GLU A 133 -20.84 5.33 -6.45
C GLU A 133 -20.41 5.32 -7.92
N GLU A 134 -19.46 6.18 -8.28
CA GLU A 134 -18.99 6.39 -9.64
C GLU A 134 -17.49 6.69 -9.66
N TYR A 135 -16.88 6.58 -10.84
CA TYR A 135 -15.50 6.99 -11.09
C TYR A 135 -15.39 8.52 -11.02
N ARG A 136 -14.47 9.05 -10.20
CA ARG A 136 -14.34 10.49 -9.91
C ARG A 136 -12.90 10.95 -9.95
N GLY A 137 -12.71 12.26 -10.12
CA GLY A 137 -11.41 12.89 -10.10
C GLY A 137 -10.61 12.74 -11.40
N LYS A 138 -9.33 13.09 -11.34
CA LYS A 138 -8.38 13.03 -12.46
C LYS A 138 -7.11 12.33 -12.01
N ASP A 139 -6.38 11.78 -12.96
CA ASP A 139 -5.02 11.25 -12.69
C ASP A 139 -4.11 12.38 -12.18
N ASN A 140 -3.27 12.04 -11.22
CA ASN A 140 -2.23 12.95 -10.71
C ASN A 140 -0.90 12.19 -10.51
N GLU A 141 0.20 12.93 -10.40
CA GLU A 141 1.54 12.35 -10.32
C GLU A 141 1.79 11.52 -9.04
N LYS A 142 1.02 11.77 -7.97
CA LYS A 142 1.12 11.05 -6.70
C LYS A 142 0.30 9.76 -6.69
N GLN A 143 -0.57 9.59 -7.68
CA GLN A 143 -1.46 8.43 -7.77
C GLN A 143 -0.66 7.15 -8.07
N TRP A 144 -0.77 6.18 -7.17
CA TRP A 144 -0.10 4.89 -7.32
C TRP A 144 -1.07 3.75 -7.69
N SER A 145 -2.36 4.01 -7.75
CA SER A 145 -3.38 3.03 -8.15
C SER A 145 -4.61 3.69 -8.75
N PRO A 146 -5.21 3.11 -9.82
CA PRO A 146 -6.50 3.54 -10.36
C PRO A 146 -7.64 3.49 -9.33
N LEU A 147 -7.51 2.72 -8.25
CA LEU A 147 -8.50 2.66 -7.16
C LEU A 147 -8.72 4.02 -6.47
N TRP A 148 -7.79 4.97 -6.59
CA TRP A 148 -7.98 6.32 -6.05
C TRP A 148 -9.22 7.03 -6.61
N HIS A 149 -9.66 6.68 -7.82
CA HIS A 149 -10.86 7.24 -8.44
C HIS A 149 -12.18 6.73 -7.84
N ILE A 150 -12.13 5.66 -7.07
CA ILE A 150 -13.31 5.03 -6.46
C ILE A 150 -13.19 4.87 -4.94
N TYR A 151 -12.07 5.29 -4.34
CA TYR A 151 -11.81 5.16 -2.91
C TYR A 151 -11.89 6.52 -2.21
N LYS A 152 -12.75 6.62 -1.20
CA LYS A 152 -12.89 7.75 -0.27
C LYS A 152 -12.44 7.29 1.11
N ASP A 153 -11.50 8.00 1.72
CA ASP A 153 -11.02 7.64 3.05
C ASP A 153 -11.55 8.57 4.17
N SER A 154 -11.11 8.29 5.39
CA SER A 154 -11.54 9.05 6.56
C SER A 154 -11.02 10.49 6.62
N PHE A 155 -10.01 10.84 5.81
CA PHE A 155 -9.49 12.21 5.73
C PHE A 155 -10.53 13.16 5.10
N ASP A 156 -11.14 12.71 4.00
CA ASP A 156 -12.27 13.39 3.37
C ASP A 156 -13.25 12.36 2.80
N PRO A 157 -14.28 11.98 3.57
CA PRO A 157 -15.25 10.97 3.13
C PRO A 157 -16.20 11.45 2.02
N SER A 158 -16.15 12.72 1.63
CA SER A 158 -16.98 13.29 0.55
C SER A 158 -16.34 13.16 -0.82
N ARG A 159 -15.00 13.11 -0.89
CA ARG A 159 -14.21 13.08 -2.13
C ARG A 159 -13.41 11.78 -2.24
N THR A 160 -13.16 11.33 -3.46
CA THR A 160 -12.19 10.27 -3.72
C THR A 160 -10.76 10.83 -3.62
N LEU A 161 -9.76 9.95 -3.42
CA LEU A 161 -8.36 10.42 -3.32
C LEU A 161 -7.89 11.14 -4.58
N SER A 162 -8.39 10.76 -5.77
CA SER A 162 -8.06 11.43 -7.04
C SER A 162 -8.69 12.82 -7.21
N GLU A 163 -9.59 13.23 -6.32
CA GLU A 163 -10.14 14.58 -6.29
C GLU A 163 -9.37 15.51 -5.33
N LEU A 164 -8.44 14.98 -4.56
CA LEU A 164 -7.60 15.78 -3.66
C LEU A 164 -6.43 16.40 -4.43
N SER A 165 -6.09 17.63 -4.09
CA SER A 165 -4.88 18.29 -4.58
C SER A 165 -3.62 17.64 -3.95
N ASP A 166 -2.47 17.83 -4.57
CA ASP A 166 -1.19 17.36 -4.06
C ASP A 166 -0.90 17.81 -2.62
N LYS A 167 -1.30 19.05 -2.30
CA LYS A 167 -1.19 19.60 -0.95
C LYS A 167 -2.05 18.82 0.05
N GLU A 168 -3.30 18.53 -0.30
CA GLU A 168 -4.22 17.76 0.54
C GLU A 168 -3.76 16.31 0.71
N ILE A 169 -3.17 15.71 -0.33
CA ILE A 169 -2.54 14.38 -0.23
C ILE A 169 -1.36 14.40 0.77
N ASP A 170 -0.54 15.46 0.76
CA ASP A 170 0.54 15.61 1.74
C ASP A 170 0.02 15.86 3.16
N GLU A 171 -1.05 16.63 3.31
CA GLU A 171 -1.72 16.84 4.60
C GLU A 171 -2.33 15.52 5.13
N ARG A 172 -3.04 14.79 4.27
CA ARG A 172 -3.56 13.45 4.58
C ARG A 172 -2.45 12.53 5.10
N ARG A 173 -1.31 12.45 4.40
CA ARG A 173 -0.16 11.61 4.80
C ARG A 173 0.34 11.93 6.21
N LYS A 174 0.28 13.18 6.65
CA LYS A 174 0.72 13.59 7.99
C LYS A 174 -0.22 13.16 9.10
N VAL A 175 -1.51 13.00 8.81
CA VAL A 175 -2.54 12.68 9.81
C VAL A 175 -3.01 11.23 9.76
N THR A 176 -2.84 10.56 8.62
CA THR A 176 -3.08 9.12 8.49
C THR A 176 -1.78 8.35 8.77
N GLY A 177 -1.89 7.18 9.38
CA GLY A 177 -0.74 6.31 9.61
C GLY A 177 -0.30 5.56 8.34
N SER A 178 0.73 4.71 8.49
CA SER A 178 1.20 3.77 7.47
C SER A 178 2.02 2.66 8.12
N SER A 179 2.05 1.48 7.51
CA SER A 179 2.96 0.39 7.90
C SER A 179 4.44 0.83 7.86
N LEU A 180 4.80 1.73 6.95
CA LEU A 180 6.14 2.34 6.89
C LEU A 180 6.43 3.25 8.10
N GLN A 181 5.43 3.96 8.62
CA GLN A 181 5.57 4.74 9.84
C GLN A 181 5.79 3.85 11.06
N GLU A 182 5.04 2.76 11.18
CA GLU A 182 5.22 1.79 12.25
C GLU A 182 6.61 1.12 12.18
N PHE A 183 7.06 0.76 10.99
CA PHE A 183 8.44 0.32 10.76
C PHE A 183 9.45 1.39 11.18
N ALA A 184 9.27 2.64 10.80
CA ALA A 184 10.20 3.73 11.11
C ALA A 184 10.34 3.98 12.62
N LYS A 185 9.24 3.93 13.37
CA LYS A 185 9.24 4.05 14.83
C LYS A 185 10.12 2.97 15.45
N TRP A 186 9.88 1.73 15.11
CA TRP A 186 10.65 0.59 15.60
C TRP A 186 12.11 0.66 15.17
N PHE A 187 12.38 0.95 13.88
CA PHE A 187 13.75 0.91 13.31
C PHE A 187 14.67 1.99 13.91
N LYS A 188 14.13 3.11 14.39
CA LYS A 188 14.89 4.14 15.10
C LYS A 188 15.47 3.65 16.41
N GLU A 189 14.82 2.71 17.08
CA GLU A 189 15.19 2.18 18.39
C GLU A 189 16.22 1.03 18.31
N GLN A 190 16.50 0.51 17.10
CA GLN A 190 17.52 -0.50 16.85
C GLN A 190 18.88 0.19 16.63
#